data_2e1332580257b0e4ac3b39b421e7c221
#
_entry.id   2e1332580257b0e4ac3b39b421e7c221
#
_cell.length_a   1.000
_cell.length_b   1.000
_cell.length_c   1.000
_cell.angle_alpha   90.00
_cell.angle_beta   90.00
_cell.angle_gamma   90.00
#
_symmetry.space_group_name_H-M   'P 1'
#
loop_
_entity.id
_entity.type
_entity.pdbx_description
1 polymer ?
#
loop_
_entity_poly.entity_id
_entity_poly.type
_entity_poly.pdbx_seq_one_letter_code
_entity_poly.pdbx_strand_id
1 'polypeptide(L)'
;VYERMISGAESVPPGSRGVSVVPGFYEATAGKPGGMIRGLSLESTRDDIFRAILEALSGKLVEGKRALEDAGGFIAKSIICVGGGSKNRLWNKLRANYTGVPVKIINQKETTVLGASLFVQAACGNFSSPEEARSAIDYQTEIIEPDKS
;
A
#
# COMPACT_ATOMS: atom_id res chain seq x y z
N VAL A 1 -10.77 -10.08 13.81
CA VAL A 1 -11.50 -10.10 12.53
C VAL A 1 -10.55 -9.85 11.38
N TYR A 2 -9.77 -8.76 11.39
CA TYR A 2 -8.91 -8.35 10.27
C TYR A 2 -7.80 -9.38 9.94
N GLU A 3 -7.09 -9.89 10.95
CA GLU A 3 -6.06 -10.94 10.77
C GLU A 3 -6.64 -12.20 10.13
N ARG A 4 -7.86 -12.61 10.53
CA ARG A 4 -8.54 -13.76 9.94
C ARG A 4 -8.88 -13.54 8.45
N MET A 5 -9.20 -12.30 8.06
CA MET A 5 -9.44 -11.95 6.65
C MET A 5 -8.14 -12.02 5.84
N ILE A 6 -7.02 -11.55 6.40
CA ILE A 6 -5.71 -11.63 5.76
C ILE A 6 -5.33 -13.08 5.54
N SER A 7 -5.37 -13.90 6.59
CA SER A 7 -5.03 -15.32 6.52
C SER A 7 -5.92 -16.10 5.53
N GLY A 8 -7.23 -15.82 5.48
CA GLY A 8 -8.13 -16.40 4.48
C GLY A 8 -7.74 -16.02 3.05
N ALA A 9 -7.45 -14.74 2.82
CA ALA A 9 -7.06 -14.25 1.50
C ALA A 9 -5.67 -14.73 1.04
N GLU A 10 -4.76 -15.10 1.93
CA GLU A 10 -3.46 -15.68 1.60
C GLU A 10 -3.61 -17.03 0.88
N SER A 11 -4.63 -17.81 1.24
CA SER A 11 -4.93 -19.12 0.62
C SER A 11 -5.63 -19.00 -0.74
N VAL A 12 -6.14 -17.84 -1.10
CA VAL A 12 -6.78 -17.57 -2.39
C VAL A 12 -5.72 -17.41 -3.47
N PRO A 13 -5.81 -18.09 -4.62
CA PRO A 13 -4.84 -17.94 -5.71
C PRO A 13 -4.89 -16.53 -6.32
N PRO A 14 -3.80 -16.09 -7.00
CA PRO A 14 -3.79 -14.87 -7.79
C PRO A 14 -4.97 -14.81 -8.76
N GLY A 15 -5.54 -13.62 -8.93
CA GLY A 15 -6.76 -13.43 -9.74
C GLY A 15 -8.05 -13.78 -8.99
N SER A 16 -7.98 -14.07 -7.68
CA SER A 16 -9.12 -14.17 -6.77
C SER A 16 -10.25 -15.10 -7.28
N ARG A 17 -9.88 -16.22 -7.92
CA ARG A 17 -10.80 -17.18 -8.58
C ARG A 17 -11.80 -16.52 -9.54
N GLY A 18 -11.38 -15.45 -10.24
CA GLY A 18 -12.19 -14.71 -11.20
C GLY A 18 -13.01 -13.56 -10.59
N VAL A 19 -13.01 -13.39 -9.28
CA VAL A 19 -13.59 -12.21 -8.66
C VAL A 19 -12.70 -11.01 -8.90
N SER A 20 -13.26 -9.90 -9.35
CA SER A 20 -12.54 -8.64 -9.58
C SER A 20 -13.29 -7.46 -8.97
N VAL A 21 -12.54 -6.44 -8.56
CA VAL A 21 -13.07 -5.23 -7.95
C VAL A 21 -12.60 -4.01 -8.73
N VAL A 22 -13.51 -3.10 -9.01
CA VAL A 22 -13.20 -1.74 -9.48
C VAL A 22 -13.29 -0.83 -8.25
N PRO A 23 -12.17 -0.36 -7.70
CA PRO A 23 -12.19 0.54 -6.54
C PRO A 23 -12.52 1.96 -7.01
N GLY A 24 -13.56 2.53 -6.53
CA GLY A 24 -14.03 3.88 -6.91
C GLY A 24 -15.26 4.26 -6.11
N PHE A 25 -15.45 3.60 -4.96
CA PHE A 25 -16.66 3.78 -4.15
C PHE A 25 -16.87 5.22 -3.65
N TYR A 26 -15.82 6.03 -3.58
CA TYR A 26 -15.88 7.46 -3.23
C TYR A 26 -16.27 8.36 -4.39
N GLU A 27 -16.20 7.87 -5.63
CA GLU A 27 -16.51 8.61 -6.85
C GLU A 27 -17.99 8.47 -7.24
N ALA A 28 -18.77 7.76 -6.41
CA ALA A 28 -20.19 7.55 -6.64
C ALA A 28 -20.95 8.88 -6.61
N THR A 29 -21.41 9.31 -7.77
CA THR A 29 -22.35 10.45 -7.93
C THR A 29 -23.67 9.93 -8.45
N ALA A 30 -24.74 10.72 -8.30
CA ALA A 30 -26.06 10.34 -8.81
C ALA A 30 -25.96 9.92 -10.30
N GLY A 31 -26.32 8.68 -10.60
CA GLY A 31 -26.27 8.09 -11.95
C GLY A 31 -24.93 7.51 -12.41
N LYS A 32 -23.86 7.58 -11.60
CA LYS A 32 -22.57 6.92 -11.89
C LYS A 32 -22.16 6.03 -10.72
N PRO A 33 -22.20 4.68 -10.86
CA PRO A 33 -21.68 3.79 -9.82
C PRO A 33 -20.17 4.01 -9.66
N GLY A 34 -19.72 4.26 -8.42
CA GLY A 34 -18.30 4.52 -8.15
C GLY A 34 -17.47 3.25 -8.14
N GLY A 35 -17.93 2.20 -7.48
CA GLY A 35 -17.22 0.93 -7.36
C GLY A 35 -18.05 -0.25 -7.88
N MET A 36 -17.36 -1.38 -8.17
CA MET A 36 -18.03 -2.58 -8.68
C MET A 36 -17.30 -3.84 -8.24
N ILE A 37 -18.05 -4.90 -7.98
CA ILE A 37 -17.53 -6.25 -7.79
C ILE A 37 -18.10 -7.12 -8.92
N ARG A 38 -17.25 -7.85 -9.63
CA ARG A 38 -17.60 -8.70 -10.77
C ARG A 38 -17.09 -10.12 -10.56
N GLY A 39 -17.64 -11.07 -11.34
CA GLY A 39 -17.18 -12.45 -11.37
C GLY A 39 -17.58 -13.26 -10.15
N LEU A 40 -18.62 -12.83 -9.42
CA LEU A 40 -19.18 -13.62 -8.33
C LEU A 40 -19.89 -14.87 -8.87
N SER A 41 -19.65 -16.01 -8.21
CA SER A 41 -20.32 -17.29 -8.41
C SER A 41 -20.88 -17.80 -7.09
N LEU A 42 -21.58 -18.92 -7.13
CA LEU A 42 -22.08 -19.59 -5.91
C LEU A 42 -20.95 -20.10 -5.00
N GLU A 43 -19.74 -20.27 -5.54
CA GLU A 43 -18.55 -20.73 -4.82
C GLU A 43 -17.70 -19.57 -4.28
N SER A 44 -18.04 -18.34 -4.66
CA SER A 44 -17.27 -17.15 -4.22
C SER A 44 -17.38 -16.95 -2.72
N THR A 45 -16.26 -16.75 -2.08
CA THR A 45 -16.16 -16.53 -0.64
C THR A 45 -15.82 -15.07 -0.33
N ARG A 46 -15.97 -14.66 0.92
CA ARG A 46 -15.50 -13.34 1.39
C ARG A 46 -14.00 -13.18 1.20
N ASP A 47 -13.23 -14.28 1.29
CA ASP A 47 -11.77 -14.24 1.19
C ASP A 47 -11.33 -13.97 -0.26
N ASP A 48 -12.10 -14.50 -1.26
CA ASP A 48 -11.93 -14.14 -2.67
C ASP A 48 -12.19 -12.66 -2.91
N ILE A 49 -13.28 -12.12 -2.35
CA ILE A 49 -13.61 -10.70 -2.47
C ILE A 49 -12.54 -9.84 -1.80
N PHE A 50 -12.08 -10.21 -0.60
CA PHE A 50 -11.06 -9.45 0.11
C PHE A 50 -9.73 -9.46 -0.65
N ARG A 51 -9.32 -10.62 -1.18
CA ARG A 51 -8.15 -10.73 -2.06
C ARG A 51 -8.29 -9.83 -3.29
N ALA A 52 -9.43 -9.88 -3.97
CA ALA A 52 -9.71 -9.05 -5.15
C ALA A 52 -9.62 -7.55 -4.85
N ILE A 53 -10.05 -7.11 -3.67
CA ILE A 53 -9.88 -5.71 -3.22
C ILE A 53 -8.39 -5.36 -3.12
N LEU A 54 -7.58 -6.21 -2.47
CA LEU A 54 -6.14 -5.95 -2.30
C LEU A 54 -5.40 -5.94 -3.65
N GLU A 55 -5.77 -6.83 -4.56
CA GLU A 55 -5.23 -6.87 -5.92
C GLU A 55 -5.61 -5.61 -6.71
N ALA A 56 -6.86 -5.19 -6.67
CA ALA A 56 -7.33 -3.99 -7.34
C ALA A 56 -6.65 -2.71 -6.82
N LEU A 57 -6.49 -2.58 -5.51
CA LEU A 57 -5.76 -1.46 -4.90
C LEU A 57 -4.27 -1.47 -5.26
N SER A 58 -3.69 -2.67 -5.42
CA SER A 58 -2.30 -2.81 -5.88
C SER A 58 -2.15 -2.42 -7.36
N GLY A 59 -3.15 -2.71 -8.19
CA GLY A 59 -3.23 -2.22 -9.57
C GLY A 59 -3.31 -0.70 -9.64
N LYS A 60 -4.12 -0.07 -8.79
CA LYS A 60 -4.19 1.40 -8.69
C LYS A 60 -2.87 2.03 -8.25
N LEU A 61 -2.11 1.35 -7.40
CA LEU A 61 -0.77 1.80 -7.03
C LEU A 61 0.18 1.83 -8.24
N VAL A 62 0.07 0.86 -9.16
CA VAL A 62 0.86 0.86 -10.41
C VAL A 62 0.53 2.08 -11.27
N GLU A 63 -0.76 2.40 -11.43
CA GLU A 63 -1.19 3.60 -12.18
C GLU A 63 -0.62 4.87 -11.55
N GLY A 64 -0.75 5.03 -10.22
CA GLY A 64 -0.20 6.16 -9.48
C GLY A 64 1.33 6.26 -9.58
N LYS A 65 2.03 5.12 -9.46
CA LYS A 65 3.49 5.04 -9.64
C LYS A 65 3.89 5.56 -11.01
N ARG A 66 3.26 5.07 -12.09
CA ARG A 66 3.56 5.51 -13.47
C ARG A 66 3.32 7.01 -13.65
N ALA A 67 2.19 7.50 -13.18
CA ALA A 67 1.87 8.94 -13.28
C ALA A 67 2.92 9.82 -12.58
N LEU A 68 3.43 9.40 -11.43
CA LEU A 68 4.50 10.11 -10.71
C LEU A 68 5.84 10.01 -11.44
N GLU A 69 6.18 8.86 -11.99
CA GLU A 69 7.41 8.66 -12.78
C GLU A 69 7.41 9.54 -14.03
N ASP A 70 6.28 9.55 -14.75
CA ASP A 70 6.11 10.35 -15.98
C ASP A 70 6.18 11.85 -15.67
N ALA A 71 5.51 12.30 -14.61
CA ALA A 71 5.52 13.71 -14.21
C ALA A 71 6.86 14.17 -13.65
N GLY A 72 7.57 13.29 -12.94
CA GLY A 72 8.82 13.62 -12.24
C GLY A 72 10.08 13.30 -13.03
N GLY A 73 10.00 12.59 -14.17
CA GLY A 73 11.15 12.19 -14.97
C GLY A 73 12.12 11.23 -14.24
N PHE A 74 11.61 10.40 -13.34
CA PHE A 74 12.41 9.42 -12.57
C PHE A 74 11.82 8.02 -12.68
N ILE A 75 12.59 7.01 -12.28
CA ILE A 75 12.13 5.62 -12.14
C ILE A 75 12.20 5.26 -10.66
N ALA A 76 11.06 4.87 -10.09
CA ALA A 76 10.98 4.45 -8.69
C ALA A 76 11.71 3.10 -8.49
N LYS A 77 12.68 3.07 -7.58
CA LYS A 77 13.46 1.88 -7.24
C LYS A 77 12.88 1.10 -6.05
N SER A 78 11.98 1.70 -5.31
CA SER A 78 11.29 1.08 -4.18
C SER A 78 10.07 1.91 -3.80
N ILE A 79 9.15 1.31 -3.04
CA ILE A 79 7.99 1.98 -2.46
C ILE A 79 8.11 1.90 -0.95
N ILE A 80 7.96 3.03 -0.26
CA ILE A 80 7.94 3.08 1.20
C ILE A 80 6.49 3.04 1.66
N CYS A 81 6.14 2.03 2.47
CA CYS A 81 4.83 1.89 3.07
C CYS A 81 4.85 2.26 4.54
N VAL A 82 3.94 3.13 4.94
CA VAL A 82 3.75 3.59 6.32
C VAL A 82 2.28 3.51 6.72
N GLY A 83 2.01 3.65 8.01
CA GLY A 83 0.65 3.68 8.56
C GLY A 83 -0.01 2.31 8.66
N GLY A 84 -1.32 2.28 8.91
CA GLY A 84 -2.07 1.05 9.21
C GLY A 84 -2.02 -0.02 8.12
N GLY A 85 -2.03 0.39 6.86
CA GLY A 85 -1.97 -0.54 5.71
C GLY A 85 -0.64 -1.28 5.57
N SER A 86 0.45 -0.75 6.14
CA SER A 86 1.76 -1.41 6.12
C SER A 86 1.84 -2.66 7.01
N LYS A 87 0.87 -2.85 7.91
CA LYS A 87 0.76 -4.04 8.76
C LYS A 87 0.22 -5.27 8.02
N ASN A 88 -0.38 -5.08 6.85
CA ASN A 88 -0.92 -6.18 6.05
C ASN A 88 0.17 -6.75 5.15
N ARG A 89 0.76 -7.87 5.57
CA ARG A 89 1.87 -8.53 4.88
C ARG A 89 1.49 -9.01 3.48
N LEU A 90 0.31 -9.61 3.34
CA LEU A 90 -0.22 -10.02 2.05
C LEU A 90 -0.32 -8.83 1.08
N TRP A 91 -0.88 -7.71 1.53
CA TRP A 91 -1.02 -6.53 0.68
C TRP A 91 0.34 -5.93 0.30
N ASN A 92 1.30 -5.90 1.22
CA ASN A 92 2.65 -5.43 0.90
C ASN A 92 3.34 -6.33 -0.14
N LYS A 93 3.13 -7.66 -0.05
CA LYS A 93 3.61 -8.60 -1.06
C LYS A 93 2.95 -8.38 -2.43
N LEU A 94 1.63 -8.18 -2.45
CA LEU A 94 0.90 -7.82 -3.68
C LEU A 94 1.40 -6.51 -4.28
N ARG A 95 1.64 -5.48 -3.45
CA ARG A 95 2.23 -4.20 -3.91
C ARG A 95 3.57 -4.41 -4.59
N ALA A 96 4.47 -5.19 -3.97
CA ALA A 96 5.77 -5.52 -4.56
C ALA A 96 5.61 -6.24 -5.90
N ASN A 97 4.77 -7.28 -5.95
CA ASN A 97 4.54 -8.07 -7.16
C ASN A 97 3.93 -7.25 -8.30
N TYR A 98 2.92 -6.44 -8.01
CA TYR A 98 2.24 -5.61 -9.02
C TYR A 98 3.11 -4.47 -9.54
N THR A 99 3.90 -3.85 -8.69
CA THR A 99 4.74 -2.70 -9.08
C THR A 99 6.11 -3.11 -9.62
N GLY A 100 6.52 -4.35 -9.40
CA GLY A 100 7.83 -4.88 -9.81
C GLY A 100 9.01 -4.27 -9.06
N VAL A 101 8.76 -3.55 -7.95
CA VAL A 101 9.82 -2.95 -7.13
C VAL A 101 9.66 -3.33 -5.66
N PRO A 102 10.75 -3.35 -4.88
CA PRO A 102 10.70 -3.66 -3.46
C PRO A 102 9.80 -2.72 -2.68
N VAL A 103 9.05 -3.27 -1.73
CA VAL A 103 8.28 -2.51 -0.74
C VAL A 103 9.07 -2.47 0.56
N LYS A 104 9.37 -1.26 1.03
CA LYS A 104 10.05 -0.98 2.30
C LYS A 104 9.01 -0.61 3.36
N ILE A 105 9.00 -1.33 4.46
CA ILE A 105 8.14 -1.07 5.60
C ILE A 105 9.00 -0.47 6.70
N ILE A 106 8.70 0.75 7.08
CA ILE A 106 9.38 1.42 8.20
C ILE A 106 8.67 0.98 9.48
N ASN A 107 9.42 0.41 10.42
CA ASN A 107 8.91 0.02 11.74
C ASN A 107 8.74 1.23 12.66
N GLN A 108 7.91 2.19 12.22
CA GLN A 108 7.52 3.38 12.95
C GLN A 108 6.00 3.46 13.01
N LYS A 109 5.44 3.39 14.23
CA LYS A 109 3.98 3.35 14.41
C LYS A 109 3.31 4.67 14.05
N GLU A 110 3.94 5.80 14.41
CA GLU A 110 3.34 7.14 14.33
C GLU A 110 4.20 8.06 13.45
N THR A 111 4.28 7.76 12.16
CA THR A 111 5.12 8.51 11.21
C THR A 111 4.71 9.98 11.08
N THR A 112 3.41 10.28 11.20
CA THR A 112 2.92 11.67 11.13
C THR A 112 3.37 12.48 12.34
N VAL A 113 3.25 11.90 13.54
CA VAL A 113 3.70 12.55 14.79
C VAL A 113 5.22 12.72 14.78
N LEU A 114 5.94 11.69 14.33
CA LEU A 114 7.38 11.77 14.17
C LEU A 114 7.76 12.93 13.23
N GLY A 115 7.14 12.98 12.04
CA GLY A 115 7.37 14.06 11.07
C GLY A 115 7.16 15.45 11.69
N ALA A 116 6.04 15.66 12.39
CA ALA A 116 5.77 16.91 13.08
C ALA A 116 6.85 17.24 14.14
N SER A 117 7.31 16.24 14.90
CA SER A 117 8.34 16.43 15.92
C SER A 117 9.69 16.90 15.35
N LEU A 118 10.05 16.47 14.12
CA LEU A 118 11.29 16.92 13.47
C LEU A 118 11.29 18.43 13.21
N PHE A 119 10.15 18.98 12.78
CA PHE A 119 10.00 20.42 12.60
C PHE A 119 10.10 21.17 13.94
N VAL A 120 9.49 20.63 15.00
CA VAL A 120 9.60 21.22 16.34
C VAL A 120 11.05 21.20 16.85
N GLN A 121 11.76 20.09 16.68
CA GLN A 121 13.16 19.96 17.09
C GLN A 121 14.06 20.97 16.39
N ALA A 122 13.87 21.19 15.08
CA ALA A 122 14.59 22.23 14.34
C ALA A 122 14.20 23.64 14.82
N ALA A 123 12.92 23.91 15.04
CA ALA A 123 12.45 25.21 15.54
C ALA A 123 12.97 25.55 16.94
N CYS A 124 13.17 24.53 17.79
CA CYS A 124 13.77 24.69 19.12
C CYS A 124 15.32 24.82 19.10
N GLY A 125 15.93 24.74 17.91
CA GLY A 125 17.39 24.86 17.78
C GLY A 125 18.19 23.62 18.16
N ASN A 126 17.51 22.45 18.35
CA ASN A 126 18.20 21.20 18.63
C ASN A 126 18.90 20.61 17.40
N PHE A 127 18.42 20.98 16.20
CA PHE A 127 18.99 20.66 14.90
C PHE A 127 18.90 21.90 14.01
N SER A 128 19.78 22.00 13.02
CA SER A 128 19.79 23.13 12.09
C SER A 128 18.65 23.09 11.07
N SER A 129 18.09 21.90 10.83
CA SER A 129 16.96 21.69 9.92
C SER A 129 16.19 20.41 10.25
N PRO A 130 14.93 20.26 9.75
CA PRO A 130 14.19 19.00 9.87
C PRO A 130 14.89 17.82 9.20
N GLU A 131 15.65 18.05 8.12
CA GLU A 131 16.44 17.04 7.40
C GLU A 131 17.58 16.51 8.28
N GLU A 132 18.27 17.37 8.99
CA GLU A 132 19.31 16.98 9.94
C GLU A 132 18.69 16.18 11.10
N ALA A 133 17.59 16.64 11.66
CA ALA A 133 16.84 15.92 12.70
C ALA A 133 16.41 14.52 12.22
N ARG A 134 15.98 14.40 10.98
CA ARG A 134 15.64 13.11 10.36
C ARG A 134 16.84 12.18 10.26
N SER A 135 18.02 12.68 9.92
CA SER A 135 19.24 11.86 9.76
C SER A 135 19.74 11.26 11.07
N ALA A 136 19.34 11.82 12.21
CA ALA A 136 19.64 11.30 13.54
C ALA A 136 18.75 10.10 13.94
N ILE A 137 17.73 9.76 13.15
CA ILE A 137 16.81 8.64 13.44
C ILE A 137 17.24 7.41 12.67
N ASP A 138 17.52 6.33 13.40
CA ASP A 138 17.72 5.00 12.81
C ASP A 138 16.35 4.33 12.57
N TYR A 139 15.99 4.19 11.29
CA TYR A 139 14.77 3.51 10.88
C TYR A 139 15.05 2.04 10.62
N GLN A 140 14.51 1.16 11.45
CA GLN A 140 14.46 -0.25 11.10
C GLN A 140 13.49 -0.45 9.93
N THR A 141 14.00 -1.03 8.85
CA THR A 141 13.25 -1.22 7.62
C THR A 141 13.17 -2.70 7.28
N GLU A 142 11.97 -3.23 7.14
CA GLU A 142 11.72 -4.54 6.52
C GLU A 142 11.56 -4.33 5.01
N ILE A 143 12.19 -5.18 4.19
CA ILE A 143 12.11 -5.12 2.73
C ILE A 143 11.36 -6.36 2.24
N ILE A 144 10.32 -6.15 1.44
CA ILE A 144 9.56 -7.20 0.76
C ILE A 144 9.86 -7.10 -0.73
N GLU A 145 10.59 -8.09 -1.23
CA GLU A 145 10.92 -8.21 -2.65
C GLU A 145 9.73 -8.74 -3.45
N PRO A 146 9.57 -8.34 -4.73
CA PRO A 146 8.65 -9.00 -5.64
C PRO A 146 9.07 -10.47 -5.85
N ASP A 147 8.10 -11.35 -6.11
CA ASP A 147 8.41 -12.72 -6.52
C ASP A 147 9.12 -12.68 -7.89
N LYS A 148 10.09 -13.54 -8.06
CA LYS A 148 10.73 -13.74 -9.37
C LYS A 148 9.70 -14.42 -10.27
N SER A 149 9.27 -13.72 -11.30
CA SER A 149 8.48 -14.28 -12.41
C SER A 149 9.32 -15.22 -13.27
#